data_8c29602fed6c42d22f3d44827d11b9ff
#
_entry.id   8c29602fed6c42d22f3d44827d11b9ff
#
_cell.length_a   1.000
_cell.length_b   1.000
_cell.length_c   1.000
_cell.angle_alpha   90.00
_cell.angle_beta   90.00
_cell.angle_gamma   90.00
#
_symmetry.space_group_name_H-M   'P 1'
#
loop_
_entity.id
_entity.type
_entity.pdbx_description
1 polymer ?
#
loop_
_entity_poly.entity_id
_entity_poly.type
_entity_poly.pdbx_seq_one_letter_code
_entity_poly.pdbx_strand_id
1 'polypeptide(L)'
;KADKTITHPVSFEDQALRFVGRELYEAFFKGYTQKQWGVSPTELPASILARLPVRFSYEDSYFNHPYQAIPRDGYTPIVEAILDHPLIEVTLGRTVSPEELADAEHVFWSGPIDEYFSG
;
A
#
# COMPACT_ATOMS: atom_id res chain seq x y z
N LYS A 1 -10.60 18.39 -18.40
CA LYS A 1 -9.38 18.32 -19.23
C LYS A 1 -8.18 18.41 -18.30
N ALA A 2 -7.19 17.50 -18.46
CA ALA A 2 -5.96 17.48 -17.66
C ALA A 2 -5.23 18.82 -17.68
N ASP A 3 -4.74 19.28 -16.53
CA ASP A 3 -4.01 20.54 -16.42
C ASP A 3 -2.51 20.32 -16.63
N LYS A 4 -2.05 20.62 -17.82
CA LYS A 4 -0.64 20.44 -18.19
C LYS A 4 0.28 21.58 -17.72
N THR A 5 -0.26 22.62 -17.10
CA THR A 5 0.53 23.74 -16.55
C THR A 5 1.23 23.34 -15.26
N ILE A 6 0.67 22.35 -14.54
CA ILE A 6 1.26 21.81 -13.32
C ILE A 6 2.43 20.88 -13.68
N THR A 7 3.65 21.36 -13.65
CA THR A 7 4.86 20.59 -14.02
C THR A 7 5.41 19.76 -12.85
N HIS A 8 5.33 20.29 -11.63
CA HIS A 8 5.85 19.67 -10.42
C HIS A 8 4.76 19.60 -9.35
N PRO A 9 3.89 18.57 -9.37
CA PRO A 9 2.82 18.43 -8.38
C PRO A 9 3.42 18.11 -7.00
N VAL A 10 3.03 18.87 -6.00
CA VAL A 10 3.44 18.68 -4.61
C VAL A 10 2.33 17.98 -3.82
N SER A 11 1.08 18.41 -4.03
CA SER A 11 -0.08 17.86 -3.34
C SER A 11 -0.81 16.80 -4.17
N PHE A 12 -1.66 16.03 -3.48
CA PHE A 12 -2.61 15.11 -4.12
C PHE A 12 -3.51 15.86 -5.12
N GLU A 13 -3.99 17.07 -4.75
CA GLU A 13 -4.81 17.89 -5.63
C GLU A 13 -4.06 18.25 -6.91
N ASP A 14 -2.82 18.74 -6.81
CA ASP A 14 -2.02 19.09 -7.99
C ASP A 14 -1.84 17.89 -8.92
N GLN A 15 -1.52 16.74 -8.36
CA GLN A 15 -1.34 15.52 -9.14
C GLN A 15 -2.65 15.09 -9.80
N ALA A 16 -3.78 15.19 -9.12
CA ALA A 16 -5.08 14.86 -9.67
C ALA A 16 -5.49 15.82 -10.79
N LEU A 17 -5.34 17.13 -10.59
CA LEU A 17 -5.62 18.14 -11.59
C LEU A 17 -4.78 17.94 -12.85
N ARG A 18 -3.48 17.67 -12.67
CA ARG A 18 -2.54 17.36 -13.77
C ARG A 18 -2.96 16.10 -14.54
N PHE A 19 -3.46 15.10 -13.86
CA PHE A 19 -3.73 13.77 -14.41
C PHE A 19 -5.10 13.69 -15.08
N VAL A 20 -6.15 14.00 -14.32
CA VAL A 20 -7.56 13.82 -14.76
C VAL A 20 -8.28 15.13 -15.03
N GLY A 21 -7.76 16.25 -14.52
CA GLY A 21 -8.38 17.56 -14.63
C GLY A 21 -9.45 17.81 -13.57
N ARG A 22 -9.92 19.06 -13.51
CA ARG A 22 -10.78 19.57 -12.44
C ARG A 22 -12.11 18.83 -12.31
N GLU A 23 -12.81 18.61 -13.41
CA GLU A 23 -14.13 17.98 -13.39
C GLU A 23 -14.11 16.59 -12.77
N LEU A 24 -13.16 15.73 -13.21
CA LEU A 24 -13.04 14.38 -12.65
C LEU A 24 -12.47 14.40 -11.23
N TYR A 25 -11.56 15.33 -10.94
CA TYR A 25 -11.04 15.51 -9.59
C TYR A 25 -12.16 15.85 -8.60
N GLU A 26 -12.99 16.85 -8.90
CA GLU A 26 -14.07 17.27 -8.02
C GLU A 26 -15.16 16.20 -7.89
N ALA A 27 -15.48 15.49 -8.98
CA ALA A 27 -16.54 14.49 -8.98
C ALA A 27 -16.16 13.19 -8.24
N PHE A 28 -14.91 12.72 -8.37
CA PHE A 28 -14.53 11.37 -7.92
C PHE A 28 -13.45 11.32 -6.84
N PHE A 29 -12.55 12.31 -6.79
CA PHE A 29 -11.37 12.22 -5.94
C PHE A 29 -11.47 13.10 -4.69
N LYS A 30 -11.86 14.34 -4.82
CA LYS A 30 -11.81 15.32 -3.74
C LYS A 30 -12.60 14.87 -2.51
N GLY A 31 -13.89 14.60 -2.68
CA GLY A 31 -14.78 14.23 -1.57
C GLY A 31 -14.41 12.89 -0.94
N TYR A 32 -14.06 11.90 -1.78
CA TYR A 32 -13.62 10.59 -1.30
C TYR A 32 -12.32 10.70 -0.49
N THR A 33 -11.33 11.42 -1.02
CA THR A 33 -10.04 11.59 -0.35
C THR A 33 -10.16 12.31 0.98
N GLN A 34 -10.94 13.41 1.03
CA GLN A 34 -11.22 14.13 2.28
C GLN A 34 -11.87 13.21 3.33
N LYS A 35 -12.86 12.42 2.92
CA LYS A 35 -13.54 11.49 3.83
C LYS A 35 -12.60 10.41 4.35
N GLN A 36 -11.74 9.88 3.49
CA GLN A 36 -10.83 8.79 3.83
C GLN A 36 -9.69 9.24 4.75
N TRP A 37 -9.14 10.42 4.52
CA TRP A 37 -7.94 10.90 5.19
C TRP A 37 -8.22 11.93 6.30
N GLY A 38 -9.43 12.49 6.37
CA GLY A 38 -9.81 13.49 7.35
C GLY A 38 -9.16 14.87 7.16
N VAL A 39 -8.39 15.06 6.08
CA VAL A 39 -7.69 16.30 5.75
C VAL A 39 -7.92 16.70 4.30
N SER A 40 -7.58 17.96 3.95
CA SER A 40 -7.71 18.44 2.58
C SER A 40 -6.76 17.69 1.64
N PRO A 41 -7.16 17.36 0.39
CA PRO A 41 -6.26 16.85 -0.64
C PRO A 41 -5.05 17.75 -0.94
N THR A 42 -5.13 19.02 -0.61
CA THR A 42 -4.01 19.98 -0.72
C THR A 42 -2.91 19.74 0.32
N GLU A 43 -3.24 19.06 1.43
CA GLU A 43 -2.31 18.74 2.53
C GLU A 43 -1.67 17.37 2.37
N LEU A 44 -2.19 16.53 1.47
CA LEU A 44 -1.69 15.20 1.20
C LEU A 44 -0.61 15.22 0.12
N PRO A 45 0.45 14.41 0.22
CA PRO A 45 1.51 14.35 -0.79
C PRO A 45 1.00 13.76 -2.12
N ALA A 46 1.55 14.23 -3.22
CA ALA A 46 1.22 13.80 -4.59
C ALA A 46 1.38 12.28 -4.82
N SER A 47 2.30 11.64 -4.09
CA SER A 47 2.60 10.20 -4.18
C SER A 47 1.41 9.30 -3.83
N ILE A 48 0.43 9.80 -3.06
CA ILE A 48 -0.77 9.02 -2.70
C ILE A 48 -1.60 8.69 -3.95
N LEU A 49 -1.74 9.64 -4.89
CA LEU A 49 -2.47 9.39 -6.13
C LEU A 49 -1.74 8.38 -7.05
N ALA A 50 -0.43 8.25 -6.96
CA ALA A 50 0.33 7.30 -7.77
C ALA A 50 -0.08 5.83 -7.56
N ARG A 51 -0.76 5.53 -6.44
CA ARG A 51 -1.30 4.20 -6.15
C ARG A 51 -2.57 3.87 -6.94
N LEU A 52 -3.24 4.86 -7.52
CA LEU A 52 -4.48 4.64 -8.25
C LEU A 52 -4.17 4.40 -9.72
N PRO A 53 -4.63 3.28 -10.30
CA PRO A 53 -4.37 2.94 -11.71
C PRO A 53 -5.29 3.74 -12.64
N VAL A 54 -5.04 5.05 -12.77
CA VAL A 54 -5.78 5.88 -13.72
C VAL A 54 -5.22 5.64 -15.13
N ARG A 55 -6.05 5.10 -16.02
CA ARG A 55 -5.72 4.83 -17.42
C ARG A 55 -6.71 5.51 -18.34
N PHE A 56 -6.24 5.96 -19.51
CA PHE A 56 -7.09 6.51 -20.58
C PHE A 56 -7.31 5.48 -21.68
N SER A 57 -7.67 4.26 -21.26
CA SER A 57 -7.96 3.12 -22.13
C SER A 57 -9.17 2.35 -21.60
N TYR A 58 -9.70 1.41 -22.39
CA TYR A 58 -10.77 0.51 -21.94
C TYR A 58 -10.25 -0.67 -21.09
N GLU A 59 -8.97 -0.66 -20.73
CA GLU A 59 -8.39 -1.65 -19.82
C GLU A 59 -8.75 -1.29 -18.37
N ASP A 60 -9.58 -2.11 -17.75
CA ASP A 60 -10.14 -1.92 -16.39
C ASP A 60 -9.46 -2.78 -15.32
N SER A 61 -8.44 -3.57 -15.67
CA SER A 61 -7.66 -4.34 -14.72
C SER A 61 -6.97 -3.44 -13.70
N TYR A 62 -7.08 -3.75 -12.41
CA TYR A 62 -6.42 -2.97 -11.36
C TYR A 62 -4.89 -3.07 -11.46
N PHE A 63 -4.37 -4.27 -11.70
CA PHE A 63 -2.93 -4.53 -11.82
C PHE A 63 -2.48 -4.67 -13.27
N ASN A 64 -1.21 -4.40 -13.54
CA ASN A 64 -0.57 -4.60 -14.84
C ASN A 64 0.09 -5.99 -14.99
N HIS A 65 -0.23 -6.93 -14.09
CA HIS A 65 0.35 -8.27 -14.12
C HIS A 65 -0.36 -9.16 -15.15
N PRO A 66 0.38 -9.96 -15.92
CA PRO A 66 -0.19 -10.87 -16.93
C PRO A 66 -1.01 -11.99 -16.28
N TYR A 67 -0.72 -12.33 -15.03
CA TYR A 67 -1.46 -13.32 -14.26
C TYR A 67 -1.99 -12.70 -12.98
N GLN A 68 -3.30 -12.82 -12.78
CA GLN A 68 -3.99 -12.32 -11.61
C GLN A 68 -4.95 -13.40 -11.12
N ALA A 69 -4.84 -13.81 -9.87
CA ALA A 69 -5.66 -14.85 -9.29
C ALA A 69 -5.84 -14.66 -7.79
N ILE A 70 -6.90 -15.26 -7.28
CA ILE A 70 -7.12 -15.44 -5.85
C ILE A 70 -7.02 -16.93 -5.57
N PRO A 71 -6.29 -17.37 -4.55
CA PRO A 71 -6.21 -18.77 -4.19
C PRO A 71 -7.60 -19.35 -3.87
N ARG A 72 -7.96 -20.48 -4.48
CA ARG A 72 -9.28 -21.09 -4.31
C ARG A 72 -9.57 -21.48 -2.85
N ASP A 73 -8.56 -21.97 -2.16
CA ASP A 73 -8.66 -22.49 -0.80
C ASP A 73 -8.16 -21.50 0.26
N GLY A 74 -8.06 -20.21 -0.10
CA GLY A 74 -7.53 -19.14 0.75
C GLY A 74 -6.01 -19.05 0.76
N TYR A 75 -5.47 -18.09 1.52
CA TYR A 75 -4.02 -17.82 1.55
C TYR A 75 -3.25 -18.72 2.51
N THR A 76 -3.91 -19.25 3.54
CA THR A 76 -3.26 -20.09 4.58
C THR A 76 -2.51 -21.29 3.99
N PRO A 77 -3.07 -22.09 3.06
CA PRO A 77 -2.35 -23.22 2.47
C PRO A 77 -1.08 -22.82 1.71
N ILE A 78 -1.03 -21.61 1.14
CA ILE A 78 0.17 -21.10 0.47
C ILE A 78 1.26 -20.82 1.51
N VAL A 79 0.90 -20.17 2.62
CA VAL A 79 1.84 -19.88 3.71
C VAL A 79 2.35 -21.19 4.33
N GLU A 80 1.45 -22.14 4.61
CA GLU A 80 1.81 -23.47 5.12
C GLU A 80 2.80 -24.18 4.20
N ALA A 81 2.54 -24.17 2.87
CA ALA A 81 3.44 -24.80 1.90
C ALA A 81 4.82 -24.13 1.82
N ILE A 82 4.88 -22.80 2.02
CA ILE A 82 6.16 -22.07 2.07
C ILE A 82 6.95 -22.42 3.34
N LEU A 83 6.25 -22.57 4.45
CA LEU A 83 6.84 -22.87 5.76
C LEU A 83 7.15 -24.36 5.98
N ASP A 84 6.61 -25.26 5.16
CA ASP A 84 6.87 -26.70 5.21
C ASP A 84 8.27 -27.02 4.65
N HIS A 85 9.27 -26.69 5.43
CA HIS A 85 10.68 -26.93 5.07
C HIS A 85 11.50 -27.34 6.31
N PRO A 86 12.38 -28.35 6.23
CA PRO A 86 13.12 -28.90 7.38
C PRO A 86 14.04 -27.90 8.09
N LEU A 87 14.38 -26.77 7.47
CA LEU A 87 15.18 -25.69 8.08
C LEU A 87 14.33 -24.54 8.63
N ILE A 88 13.02 -24.66 8.61
CA ILE A 88 12.10 -23.63 9.13
C ILE A 88 11.38 -24.21 10.34
N GLU A 89 11.55 -23.55 11.48
CA GLU A 89 10.80 -23.82 12.69
C GLU A 89 9.73 -22.73 12.88
N VAL A 90 8.47 -23.14 13.01
CA VAL A 90 7.34 -22.22 13.18
C VAL A 90 6.80 -22.34 14.60
N THR A 91 6.84 -21.25 15.35
CA THR A 91 6.23 -21.18 16.69
C THR A 91 5.03 -20.24 16.65
N LEU A 92 3.85 -20.77 16.94
CA LEU A 92 2.60 -20.00 16.99
C LEU A 92 2.20 -19.68 18.42
N GLY A 93 1.36 -18.65 18.59
CA GLY A 93 0.78 -18.28 19.88
C GLY A 93 1.80 -17.74 20.90
N ARG A 94 2.94 -17.23 20.43
CA ARG A 94 4.00 -16.67 21.26
C ARG A 94 4.26 -15.22 20.89
N THR A 95 4.36 -14.36 21.89
CA THR A 95 4.94 -13.03 21.75
C THR A 95 6.42 -13.12 22.08
N VAL A 96 7.27 -12.59 21.25
CA VAL A 96 8.74 -12.61 21.40
C VAL A 96 9.21 -11.19 21.69
N SER A 97 10.04 -11.02 22.71
CA SER A 97 10.68 -9.74 23.00
C SER A 97 12.00 -9.58 22.24
N PRO A 98 12.47 -8.34 21.97
CA PRO A 98 13.76 -8.11 21.31
C PRO A 98 14.95 -8.76 22.03
N GLU A 99 14.92 -8.86 23.37
CA GLU A 99 15.98 -9.45 24.19
C GLU A 99 16.13 -10.95 23.91
N GLU A 100 15.03 -11.65 23.62
CA GLU A 100 15.04 -13.07 23.27
C GLU A 100 15.67 -13.36 21.91
N LEU A 101 15.88 -12.31 21.09
CA LEU A 101 16.45 -12.38 19.75
C LEU A 101 17.92 -11.95 19.71
N ALA A 102 18.53 -11.63 20.83
CA ALA A 102 19.90 -11.09 20.90
C ALA A 102 20.96 -12.03 20.29
N ASP A 103 20.74 -13.33 20.32
CA ASP A 103 21.66 -14.33 19.77
C ASP A 103 21.39 -14.66 18.29
N ALA A 104 20.36 -14.08 17.69
CA ALA A 104 20.05 -14.30 16.29
C ALA A 104 21.00 -13.52 15.37
N GLU A 105 21.56 -14.19 14.36
CA GLU A 105 22.45 -13.55 13.39
C GLU A 105 21.73 -12.45 12.61
N HIS A 106 20.46 -12.68 12.25
CA HIS A 106 19.60 -11.69 11.55
C HIS A 106 18.17 -11.78 12.08
N VAL A 107 17.53 -10.62 12.23
CA VAL A 107 16.14 -10.51 12.68
C VAL A 107 15.34 -9.72 11.65
N PHE A 108 14.23 -10.29 11.18
CA PHE A 108 13.23 -9.60 10.37
C PHE A 108 12.00 -9.36 11.23
N TRP A 109 11.87 -8.15 11.77
CA TRP A 109 10.77 -7.77 12.63
C TRP A 109 9.57 -7.28 11.82
N SER A 110 8.41 -7.93 11.96
CA SER A 110 7.16 -7.53 11.31
C SER A 110 6.12 -6.96 12.28
N GLY A 111 6.42 -6.91 13.57
CA GLY A 111 5.61 -6.26 14.60
C GLY A 111 5.74 -4.74 14.57
N PRO A 112 5.01 -4.02 15.43
CA PRO A 112 5.15 -2.58 15.60
C PRO A 112 6.60 -2.22 15.95
N ILE A 113 7.15 -1.22 15.26
CA ILE A 113 8.57 -0.86 15.42
C ILE A 113 8.86 -0.18 16.75
N ASP A 114 7.90 0.51 17.30
CA ASP A 114 7.94 1.12 18.62
C ASP A 114 8.04 0.05 19.72
N GLU A 115 7.31 -1.05 19.61
CA GLU A 115 7.44 -2.20 20.53
C GLU A 115 8.86 -2.81 20.49
N TYR A 116 9.49 -2.87 19.31
CA TYR A 116 10.84 -3.38 19.17
C TYR A 116 11.87 -2.54 19.92
N PHE A 117 11.71 -1.23 19.93
CA PHE A 117 12.62 -0.28 20.59
C PHE A 117 12.17 0.16 21.98
N SER A 118 11.19 -0.50 22.58
CA SER A 118 10.68 -0.19 23.94
C SER A 118 10.15 1.24 24.06
N GLY A 119 9.51 1.77 22.97
CA GLY A 119 8.96 3.13 22.91
C GLY A 119 7.61 3.25 23.58
#